data_e27fa53565c4efda2b80dd4da4e3d156
#
_entry.id   e27fa53565c4efda2b80dd4da4e3d156
#
_cell.length_a   1.000
_cell.length_b   1.000
_cell.length_c   1.000
_cell.angle_alpha   90.00
_cell.angle_beta   90.00
_cell.angle_gamma   90.00
#
_symmetry.space_group_name_H-M   'P 1'
#
loop_
_entity.id
_entity.type
_entity.pdbx_description
1 polymer ?
#
loop_
_entity_poly.entity_id
_entity_poly.type
_entity_poly.pdbx_seq_one_letter_code
_entity_poly.pdbx_strand_id
1 'polypeptide(L)'
;MPLSAIQIGRIAENELAKLLLMGSDGRLAIFWPMTDEERRDAEVHVRGKFGVSLALQVKSATHLQRHQRSSLFQISFTVPANRLISDPWFWYYIPLLSVSNMGVVDPQYLVNSTKLHSHAAPTLRGGVCRFRFQANMAENSHDMWVPDRVNALDVGRRVLQIIHDLENLPKAQRPAGAFHLPPGVAVVRRKS
;
A
#
# COMPACT_ATOMS: atom_id res chain seq x y z
N MET A 1 7.72 1.67 -27.48
CA MET A 1 6.75 2.50 -26.73
C MET A 1 6.92 2.24 -25.26
N PRO A 2 6.88 3.25 -24.37
CA PRO A 2 6.93 3.02 -22.94
C PRO A 2 5.65 2.31 -22.45
N LEU A 3 5.74 1.58 -21.33
CA LEU A 3 4.59 0.96 -20.70
C LEU A 3 3.58 2.02 -20.22
N SER A 4 2.29 1.75 -20.39
CA SER A 4 1.23 2.58 -19.84
C SER A 4 1.11 2.41 -18.31
N ALA A 5 0.50 3.38 -17.61
CA ALA A 5 0.26 3.28 -16.18
C ALA A 5 -0.56 2.04 -15.80
N ILE A 6 -1.51 1.64 -16.64
CA ILE A 6 -2.33 0.42 -16.42
C ILE A 6 -1.45 -0.83 -16.51
N GLN A 7 -0.55 -0.91 -17.50
CA GLN A 7 0.37 -2.05 -17.65
C GLN A 7 1.34 -2.13 -16.47
N ILE A 8 1.89 -0.99 -16.03
CA ILE A 8 2.77 -0.90 -14.87
C ILE A 8 2.02 -1.37 -13.60
N GLY A 9 0.79 -0.92 -13.39
CA GLY A 9 -0.04 -1.36 -12.27
C GLY A 9 -0.25 -2.88 -12.27
N ARG A 10 -0.65 -3.44 -13.42
CA ARG A 10 -0.90 -4.90 -13.54
C ARG A 10 0.37 -5.73 -13.31
N ILE A 11 1.52 -5.26 -13.78
CA ILE A 11 2.81 -5.93 -13.51
C ILE A 11 3.08 -5.92 -12.00
N ALA A 12 2.89 -4.78 -11.33
CA ALA A 12 3.12 -4.67 -9.89
C ALA A 12 2.18 -5.56 -9.06
N GLU A 13 0.91 -5.69 -9.46
CA GLU A 13 -0.05 -6.61 -8.83
C GLU A 13 0.39 -8.08 -8.98
N ASN A 14 0.82 -8.48 -10.17
CA ASN A 14 1.31 -9.83 -10.43
C ASN A 14 2.59 -10.13 -9.63
N GLU A 15 3.51 -9.16 -9.53
CA GLU A 15 4.71 -9.28 -8.69
C GLU A 15 4.32 -9.44 -7.21
N LEU A 16 3.37 -8.64 -6.72
CA LEU A 16 2.86 -8.80 -5.36
C LEU A 16 2.31 -10.21 -5.12
N ALA A 17 1.48 -10.74 -6.03
CA ALA A 17 0.94 -12.09 -5.90
C ALA A 17 2.05 -13.15 -5.77
N LYS A 18 3.03 -13.08 -6.65
CA LYS A 18 4.20 -13.97 -6.63
C LYS A 18 4.93 -13.90 -5.28
N LEU A 19 5.23 -12.69 -4.80
CA LEU A 19 5.97 -12.48 -3.56
C LEU A 19 5.17 -12.92 -2.32
N LEU A 20 3.86 -12.70 -2.32
CA LEU A 20 2.98 -13.15 -1.23
C LEU A 20 2.97 -14.69 -1.15
N LEU A 21 2.79 -15.36 -2.28
CA LEU A 21 2.73 -16.83 -2.31
C LEU A 21 4.07 -17.46 -1.95
N MET A 22 5.14 -17.02 -2.58
CA MET A 22 6.48 -17.58 -2.34
C MET A 22 7.01 -17.23 -0.94
N GLY A 23 6.92 -15.96 -0.53
CA GLY A 23 7.43 -15.49 0.76
C GLY A 23 6.61 -15.96 1.97
N SER A 24 5.43 -16.55 1.76
CA SER A 24 4.61 -17.17 2.81
C SER A 24 4.63 -18.71 2.79
N ASP A 25 5.41 -19.33 1.91
CA ASP A 25 5.38 -20.78 1.66
C ASP A 25 3.95 -21.30 1.35
N GLY A 26 3.19 -20.53 0.57
CA GLY A 26 1.81 -20.82 0.20
C GLY A 26 0.81 -20.75 1.35
N ARG A 27 1.16 -20.16 2.50
CA ARG A 27 0.23 -20.00 3.64
C ARG A 27 -0.78 -18.88 3.46
N LEU A 28 -0.54 -17.95 2.54
CA LEU A 28 -1.48 -16.90 2.17
C LEU A 28 -2.37 -17.34 1.02
N ALA A 29 -3.63 -16.91 1.05
CA ALA A 29 -4.56 -16.95 -0.08
C ALA A 29 -4.88 -15.52 -0.50
N ILE A 30 -4.95 -15.29 -1.82
CA ILE A 30 -5.11 -13.97 -2.42
C ILE A 30 -6.42 -13.96 -3.19
N PHE A 31 -7.24 -12.93 -2.97
CA PHE A 31 -8.47 -12.66 -3.71
C PHE A 31 -8.35 -11.32 -4.42
N TRP A 32 -8.78 -11.31 -5.66
CA TRP A 32 -8.84 -10.10 -6.49
C TRP A 32 -10.28 -9.60 -6.49
N PRO A 33 -10.55 -8.38 -6.01
CA PRO A 33 -11.88 -7.80 -6.11
C PRO A 33 -12.31 -7.68 -7.57
N MET A 34 -13.55 -8.05 -7.88
CA MET A 34 -14.09 -7.92 -9.24
C MET A 34 -14.46 -6.46 -9.57
N THR A 35 -14.61 -5.60 -8.56
CA THR A 35 -14.96 -4.19 -8.70
C THR A 35 -13.96 -3.32 -7.95
N ASP A 36 -13.67 -2.13 -8.47
CA ASP A 36 -12.77 -1.13 -7.87
C ASP A 36 -13.50 -0.17 -6.91
N GLU A 37 -14.65 -0.55 -6.38
CA GLU A 37 -15.47 0.32 -5.54
C GLU A 37 -14.77 0.72 -4.24
N GLU A 38 -14.05 -0.22 -3.63
CA GLU A 38 -13.31 -0.02 -2.38
C GLU A 38 -11.82 0.25 -2.59
N ARG A 39 -11.39 0.36 -3.85
CA ARG A 39 -9.99 0.64 -4.24
C ARG A 39 -8.99 -0.33 -3.63
N ARG A 40 -9.38 -1.58 -3.50
CA ARG A 40 -8.52 -2.69 -3.10
C ARG A 40 -8.06 -3.42 -4.35
N ASP A 41 -6.75 -3.57 -4.50
CA ASP A 41 -6.21 -4.35 -5.61
C ASP A 41 -6.13 -5.84 -5.23
N ALA A 42 -5.99 -6.16 -3.94
CA ALA A 42 -6.02 -7.53 -3.44
C ALA A 42 -6.56 -7.62 -2.01
N GLU A 43 -7.20 -8.74 -1.68
CA GLU A 43 -7.47 -9.17 -0.31
C GLU A 43 -6.64 -10.42 -0.01
N VAL A 44 -6.01 -10.43 1.16
CA VAL A 44 -5.11 -11.50 1.56
C VAL A 44 -5.52 -12.05 2.92
N HIS A 45 -5.66 -13.36 3.04
CA HIS A 45 -5.88 -14.01 4.32
C HIS A 45 -4.99 -15.24 4.50
N VAL A 46 -4.87 -15.71 5.73
CA VAL A 46 -4.18 -16.97 6.02
C VAL A 46 -5.07 -18.14 5.58
N ARG A 47 -4.54 -19.08 4.80
CA ARG A 47 -5.29 -20.26 4.31
C ARG A 47 -5.95 -20.99 5.46
N GLY A 48 -7.24 -21.29 5.28
CA GLY A 48 -8.06 -21.95 6.28
C GLY A 48 -8.61 -21.03 7.38
N LYS A 49 -8.26 -19.73 7.39
CA LYS A 49 -8.81 -18.73 8.29
C LYS A 49 -9.62 -17.72 7.49
N PHE A 50 -10.94 -17.80 7.53
CA PHE A 50 -11.82 -16.97 6.70
C PHE A 50 -12.37 -15.72 7.40
N GLY A 51 -12.07 -15.54 8.69
CA GLY A 51 -12.65 -14.46 9.51
C GLY A 51 -11.91 -13.13 9.41
N VAL A 52 -10.73 -13.09 8.80
CA VAL A 52 -9.86 -11.91 8.79
C VAL A 52 -9.12 -11.84 7.47
N SER A 53 -9.23 -10.70 6.78
CA SER A 53 -8.47 -10.40 5.57
C SER A 53 -7.75 -9.06 5.68
N LEU A 54 -6.56 -8.97 5.09
CA LEU A 54 -5.81 -7.74 4.89
C LEU A 54 -6.08 -7.22 3.48
N ALA A 55 -6.56 -5.98 3.38
CA ALA A 55 -6.75 -5.32 2.10
C ALA A 55 -5.43 -4.65 1.68
N LEU A 56 -5.03 -4.87 0.43
CA LEU A 56 -3.83 -4.28 -0.16
C LEU A 56 -4.19 -3.44 -1.37
N GLN A 57 -3.58 -2.25 -1.45
CA GLN A 57 -3.57 -1.42 -2.65
C GLN A 57 -2.15 -1.27 -3.18
N VAL A 58 -1.96 -1.49 -4.47
CA VAL A 58 -0.66 -1.39 -5.14
C VAL A 58 -0.48 0.00 -5.73
N LYS A 59 0.68 0.61 -5.48
CA LYS A 59 1.11 1.86 -6.10
C LYS A 59 2.56 1.73 -6.51
N SER A 60 2.87 1.80 -7.79
CA SER A 60 4.20 1.51 -8.32
C SER A 60 4.74 2.61 -9.22
N ALA A 61 6.06 2.64 -9.38
CA ALA A 61 6.76 3.42 -10.38
C ALA A 61 7.87 2.58 -11.04
N THR A 62 8.37 3.03 -12.18
CA THR A 62 9.45 2.37 -12.94
C THR A 62 10.75 3.17 -12.94
N HIS A 63 10.79 4.30 -12.25
CA HIS A 63 11.97 5.17 -12.22
C HIS A 63 12.04 5.95 -10.92
N LEU A 64 13.26 6.30 -10.53
CA LEU A 64 13.54 7.22 -9.44
C LEU A 64 13.47 8.66 -9.95
N GLN A 65 12.94 9.57 -9.14
CA GLN A 65 12.99 10.99 -9.45
C GLN A 65 14.30 11.59 -8.98
N ARG A 66 14.96 12.34 -9.87
CA ARG A 66 16.17 13.06 -9.54
C ARG A 66 15.82 14.28 -8.70
N HIS A 67 16.39 14.37 -7.52
CA HIS A 67 16.23 15.53 -6.65
C HIS A 67 17.60 16.00 -6.15
N GLN A 68 18.06 17.13 -6.71
CA GLN A 68 19.40 17.68 -6.42
C GLN A 68 20.51 16.61 -6.59
N ARG A 69 21.14 16.17 -5.50
CA ARG A 69 22.22 15.17 -5.47
C ARG A 69 21.75 13.75 -5.12
N SER A 70 20.45 13.53 -4.91
CA SER A 70 19.87 12.25 -4.54
C SER A 70 18.83 11.79 -5.55
N SER A 71 18.63 10.48 -5.61
CA SER A 71 17.53 9.88 -6.35
C SER A 71 16.49 9.43 -5.34
N LEU A 72 15.28 9.96 -5.46
CA LEU A 72 14.16 9.64 -4.58
C LEU A 72 13.17 8.74 -5.30
N PHE A 73 12.71 7.73 -4.60
CA PHE A 73 11.54 6.97 -5.01
C PHE A 73 10.28 7.76 -4.66
N GLN A 74 9.56 8.21 -5.68
CA GLN A 74 8.37 9.04 -5.48
C GLN A 74 7.19 8.48 -6.25
N ILE A 75 6.05 8.43 -5.57
CA ILE A 75 4.75 8.12 -6.16
C ILE A 75 3.74 9.19 -5.74
N SER A 76 2.96 9.66 -6.70
CA SER A 76 1.83 10.55 -6.43
C SER A 76 0.54 9.89 -6.93
N PHE A 77 -0.50 9.92 -6.10
CA PHE A 77 -1.80 9.39 -6.45
C PHE A 77 -2.93 10.22 -5.82
N THR A 78 -4.12 10.02 -6.33
CA THR A 78 -5.31 10.74 -5.87
C THR A 78 -6.39 9.75 -5.43
N VAL A 79 -7.17 10.16 -4.41
CA VAL A 79 -8.31 9.40 -3.89
C VAL A 79 -9.47 10.37 -3.69
N PRO A 80 -10.67 10.09 -4.22
CA PRO A 80 -11.85 10.86 -3.84
C PRO A 80 -12.04 10.82 -2.32
N ALA A 81 -12.27 11.97 -1.69
CA ALA A 81 -12.31 12.07 -0.23
C ALA A 81 -13.40 11.17 0.39
N ASN A 82 -14.52 10.98 -0.33
CA ASN A 82 -15.61 10.09 0.08
C ASN A 82 -15.31 8.59 -0.09
N ARG A 83 -14.18 8.24 -0.71
CA ARG A 83 -13.68 6.86 -0.90
C ARG A 83 -12.35 6.62 -0.18
N LEU A 84 -11.90 7.56 0.63
CA LEU A 84 -10.66 7.41 1.37
C LEU A 84 -10.87 6.46 2.55
N ILE A 85 -10.16 5.34 2.53
CA ILE A 85 -10.16 4.34 3.60
C ILE A 85 -8.85 4.46 4.36
N SER A 86 -8.95 4.82 5.65
CA SER A 86 -7.82 4.91 6.58
C SER A 86 -8.07 3.92 7.71
N ASP A 87 -7.51 2.72 7.60
CA ASP A 87 -7.83 1.59 8.45
C ASP A 87 -6.59 0.74 8.73
N PRO A 88 -6.38 0.19 9.94
CA PRO A 88 -5.29 -0.73 10.24
C PRO A 88 -5.25 -1.98 9.36
N TRP A 89 -6.39 -2.43 8.82
CA TRP A 89 -6.50 -3.58 7.90
C TRP A 89 -6.32 -3.22 6.43
N PHE A 90 -6.05 -1.93 6.10
CA PHE A 90 -5.83 -1.47 4.75
C PHE A 90 -4.38 -0.96 4.60
N TRP A 91 -3.62 -1.58 3.70
CA TRP A 91 -2.19 -1.33 3.50
C TRP A 91 -1.87 -1.03 2.05
N TYR A 92 -0.83 -0.26 1.85
CA TYR A 92 -0.25 0.02 0.54
C TYR A 92 1.01 -0.82 0.34
N TYR A 93 1.06 -1.52 -0.79
CA TYR A 93 2.29 -2.11 -1.30
C TYR A 93 2.86 -1.18 -2.36
N ILE A 94 4.10 -0.73 -2.16
CA ILE A 94 4.72 0.33 -2.97
C ILE A 94 6.09 -0.16 -3.47
N PRO A 95 6.15 -0.86 -4.64
CA PRO A 95 7.38 -1.31 -5.26
C PRO A 95 7.92 -0.30 -6.28
N LEU A 96 9.24 -0.26 -6.42
CA LEU A 96 9.91 0.23 -7.63
C LEU A 96 10.08 -0.96 -8.59
N LEU A 97 9.55 -0.85 -9.80
CA LEU A 97 9.71 -1.87 -10.84
C LEU A 97 10.95 -1.57 -11.68
N SER A 98 11.78 -2.59 -11.90
CA SER A 98 12.89 -2.55 -12.84
C SER A 98 12.47 -3.17 -14.17
N VAL A 99 12.42 -2.36 -15.23
CA VAL A 99 12.14 -2.84 -16.58
C VAL A 99 13.28 -3.70 -17.10
N SER A 100 14.53 -3.37 -16.73
CA SER A 100 15.73 -4.13 -17.15
C SER A 100 15.81 -5.51 -16.51
N ASN A 101 15.41 -5.63 -15.24
CA ASN A 101 15.48 -6.88 -14.49
C ASN A 101 14.15 -7.65 -14.50
N MET A 102 13.11 -7.10 -15.15
CA MET A 102 11.76 -7.66 -15.23
C MET A 102 11.19 -8.06 -13.86
N GLY A 103 11.38 -7.21 -12.85
CA GLY A 103 10.96 -7.49 -11.48
C GLY A 103 10.95 -6.26 -10.59
N VAL A 104 10.92 -6.46 -9.29
CA VAL A 104 10.94 -5.40 -8.28
C VAL A 104 12.37 -5.10 -7.81
N VAL A 105 12.59 -3.88 -7.35
CA VAL A 105 13.87 -3.41 -6.75
C VAL A 105 13.69 -3.29 -5.25
N ASP A 106 14.64 -3.83 -4.49
CA ASP A 106 14.68 -3.67 -3.05
C ASP A 106 15.29 -2.30 -2.63
N PRO A 107 14.86 -1.73 -1.51
CA PRO A 107 13.73 -2.17 -0.72
C PRO A 107 12.38 -1.77 -1.35
N GLN A 108 11.36 -2.56 -1.07
CA GLN A 108 9.97 -2.21 -1.31
C GLN A 108 9.34 -1.66 -0.03
N TYR A 109 8.10 -1.17 -0.10
CA TYR A 109 7.44 -0.62 1.08
C TYR A 109 6.07 -1.26 1.28
N LEU A 110 5.80 -1.68 2.53
CA LEU A 110 4.48 -2.06 3.02
C LEU A 110 4.07 -1.03 4.07
N VAL A 111 3.15 -0.16 3.72
CA VAL A 111 2.78 1.00 4.54
C VAL A 111 1.31 0.92 4.93
N ASN A 112 1.03 0.98 6.22
CA ASN A 112 -0.34 1.07 6.70
C ASN A 112 -1.03 2.34 6.19
N SER A 113 -2.31 2.26 5.81
CA SER A 113 -3.05 3.39 5.23
C SER A 113 -3.15 4.57 6.19
N THR A 114 -3.29 4.35 7.49
CA THR A 114 -3.37 5.44 8.47
C THR A 114 -2.06 6.23 8.54
N LYS A 115 -0.92 5.53 8.53
CA LYS A 115 0.40 6.15 8.48
C LYS A 115 0.63 6.88 7.16
N LEU A 116 0.34 6.24 6.02
CA LEU A 116 0.53 6.85 4.72
C LEU A 116 -0.30 8.13 4.57
N HIS A 117 -1.57 8.08 4.93
CA HIS A 117 -2.48 9.23 4.81
C HIS A 117 -2.12 10.38 5.73
N SER A 118 -1.51 10.11 6.88
CA SER A 118 -1.05 11.17 7.81
C SER A 118 0.24 11.83 7.35
N HIS A 119 1.12 11.09 6.68
CA HIS A 119 2.49 11.54 6.44
C HIS A 119 2.84 11.80 4.96
N ALA A 120 2.05 11.32 4.02
CA ALA A 120 2.30 11.54 2.60
C ALA A 120 1.84 12.93 2.10
N ALA A 121 1.93 13.96 2.95
CA ALA A 121 1.59 15.35 2.67
C ALA A 121 0.24 15.50 1.92
N PRO A 122 -0.89 15.07 2.52
CA PRO A 122 -2.17 15.08 1.84
C PRO A 122 -2.62 16.51 1.55
N THR A 123 -3.06 16.74 0.32
CA THR A 123 -3.72 17.99 -0.07
C THR A 123 -5.13 17.68 -0.54
N LEU A 124 -6.12 18.42 -0.02
CA LEU A 124 -7.52 18.29 -0.43
C LEU A 124 -7.89 19.43 -1.39
N ARG A 125 -8.29 19.07 -2.61
CA ARG A 125 -8.79 20.05 -3.59
C ARG A 125 -9.94 19.46 -4.40
N GLY A 126 -11.07 20.17 -4.45
CA GLY A 126 -12.23 19.73 -5.24
C GLY A 126 -12.79 18.35 -4.84
N GLY A 127 -12.77 18.00 -3.53
CA GLY A 127 -13.24 16.69 -3.06
C GLY A 127 -12.27 15.52 -3.33
N VAL A 128 -11.04 15.80 -3.76
CA VAL A 128 -10.02 14.80 -4.06
C VAL A 128 -8.80 15.01 -3.15
N CYS A 129 -8.43 13.99 -2.42
CA CYS A 129 -7.18 13.93 -1.67
C CYS A 129 -6.04 13.52 -2.61
N ARG A 130 -4.96 14.30 -2.63
CA ARG A 130 -3.73 13.96 -3.33
C ARG A 130 -2.68 13.60 -2.31
N PHE A 131 -2.03 12.47 -2.52
CA PHE A 131 -0.93 11.98 -1.69
C PHE A 131 0.37 11.97 -2.49
N ARG A 132 1.48 12.21 -1.79
CA ARG A 132 2.83 12.10 -2.33
C ARG A 132 3.68 11.28 -1.37
N PHE A 133 3.92 10.04 -1.72
CA PHE A 133 4.91 9.20 -1.05
C PHE A 133 6.29 9.51 -1.61
N GLN A 134 7.26 9.79 -0.75
CA GLN A 134 8.66 10.02 -1.12
C GLN A 134 9.57 9.27 -0.14
N ALA A 135 10.46 8.44 -0.65
CA ALA A 135 11.41 7.67 0.14
C ALA A 135 12.80 7.71 -0.50
N ASN A 136 13.82 7.74 0.33
CA ASN A 136 15.20 7.53 -0.11
C ASN A 136 15.51 6.05 -0.01
N MET A 137 15.81 5.38 -1.11
CA MET A 137 16.06 3.94 -1.14
C MET A 137 17.47 3.54 -0.68
N ALA A 138 18.36 4.51 -0.39
CA ALA A 138 19.70 4.19 0.13
C ALA A 138 19.61 3.40 1.44
N GLU A 139 20.49 2.42 1.61
CA GLU A 139 20.49 1.52 2.76
C GLU A 139 20.66 2.29 4.08
N ASN A 140 21.52 3.31 4.08
CA ASN A 140 21.79 4.17 5.24
C ASN A 140 20.82 5.34 5.40
N SER A 141 19.69 5.34 4.72
CA SER A 141 18.67 6.36 4.89
C SER A 141 18.04 6.33 6.28
N HIS A 142 17.72 7.51 6.79
CA HIS A 142 17.00 7.71 8.05
C HIS A 142 15.61 8.34 7.83
N ASP A 143 15.03 8.19 6.63
CA ASP A 143 13.70 8.72 6.39
C ASP A 143 12.63 7.95 7.20
N MET A 144 11.46 8.55 7.32
CA MET A 144 10.37 8.03 8.14
C MET A 144 9.79 6.70 7.64
N TRP A 145 10.11 6.29 6.41
CA TRP A 145 9.61 5.07 5.77
C TRP A 145 10.54 3.87 5.97
N VAL A 146 11.69 4.07 6.61
CA VAL A 146 12.65 2.96 6.90
C VAL A 146 11.99 1.79 7.64
N PRO A 147 11.11 1.99 8.65
CA PRO A 147 10.42 0.88 9.31
C PRO A 147 9.42 0.10 8.44
N ASP A 148 9.01 0.68 7.31
CA ASP A 148 8.05 0.06 6.38
C ASP A 148 8.74 -0.63 5.20
N ARG A 149 10.07 -0.62 5.18
CA ARG A 149 10.86 -1.33 4.16
C ARG A 149 10.71 -2.82 4.31
N VAL A 150 10.67 -3.49 3.18
CA VAL A 150 10.64 -4.94 3.09
C VAL A 150 11.41 -5.38 1.84
N ASN A 151 12.19 -6.45 1.94
CA ASN A 151 12.82 -7.06 0.78
C ASN A 151 11.84 -7.99 0.08
N ALA A 152 12.04 -8.22 -1.21
CA ALA A 152 11.17 -9.05 -2.04
C ALA A 152 10.85 -10.41 -1.40
N LEU A 153 11.88 -11.11 -0.90
CA LEU A 153 11.73 -12.44 -0.29
C LEU A 153 10.95 -12.43 1.03
N ASP A 154 10.83 -11.28 1.67
CA ASP A 154 10.20 -11.13 2.99
C ASP A 154 8.75 -10.59 2.92
N VAL A 155 8.27 -10.16 1.75
CA VAL A 155 6.92 -9.58 1.60
C VAL A 155 5.84 -10.50 2.14
N GLY A 156 5.82 -11.77 1.75
CA GLY A 156 4.82 -12.73 2.21
C GLY A 156 4.90 -13.00 3.71
N ARG A 157 6.10 -13.13 4.26
CA ARG A 157 6.34 -13.29 5.72
C ARG A 157 5.88 -12.05 6.49
N ARG A 158 6.18 -10.85 5.98
CA ARG A 158 5.77 -9.60 6.59
C ARG A 158 4.25 -9.45 6.63
N VAL A 159 3.56 -9.81 5.55
CA VAL A 159 2.09 -9.80 5.50
C VAL A 159 1.48 -10.81 6.48
N LEU A 160 2.04 -12.02 6.61
CA LEU A 160 1.62 -12.97 7.65
C LEU A 160 1.76 -12.39 9.04
N GLN A 161 2.88 -11.71 9.34
CA GLN A 161 3.12 -11.08 10.63
C GLN A 161 2.09 -9.96 10.88
N ILE A 162 1.83 -9.11 9.90
CA ILE A 162 0.83 -8.04 10.01
C ILE A 162 -0.55 -8.62 10.34
N ILE A 163 -1.00 -9.65 9.62
CA ILE A 163 -2.29 -10.30 9.89
C ILE A 163 -2.32 -10.85 11.33
N HIS A 164 -1.26 -11.53 11.74
CA HIS A 164 -1.15 -12.08 13.10
C HIS A 164 -1.21 -10.98 14.17
N ASP A 165 -0.48 -9.88 13.98
CA ASP A 165 -0.45 -8.76 14.93
C ASP A 165 -1.84 -8.11 15.04
N LEU A 166 -2.53 -7.92 13.93
CA LEU A 166 -3.89 -7.36 13.89
C LEU A 166 -4.93 -8.31 14.51
N GLU A 167 -4.81 -9.62 14.31
CA GLU A 167 -5.67 -10.63 14.97
C GLU A 167 -5.56 -10.59 16.50
N ASN A 168 -4.35 -10.28 16.99
CA ASN A 168 -4.07 -10.25 18.43
C ASN A 168 -4.33 -8.90 19.10
N LEU A 169 -4.77 -7.89 18.34
CA LEU A 169 -5.20 -6.62 18.94
C LEU A 169 -6.39 -6.86 19.89
N PRO A 170 -6.41 -6.20 21.08
CA PRO A 170 -7.55 -6.21 21.97
C PRO A 170 -8.83 -5.83 21.21
N LYS A 171 -9.97 -6.51 21.52
CA LYS A 171 -11.25 -6.25 20.82
C LYS A 171 -11.65 -4.76 20.82
N ALA A 172 -11.31 -4.02 21.89
CA ALA A 172 -11.54 -2.57 21.98
C ALA A 172 -10.71 -1.72 20.99
N GLN A 173 -9.62 -2.28 20.44
CA GLN A 173 -8.77 -1.61 19.45
C GLN A 173 -9.01 -2.11 18.01
N ARG A 174 -9.89 -3.10 17.83
CA ARG A 174 -10.30 -3.52 16.49
C ARG A 174 -11.21 -2.43 15.92
N PRO A 175 -10.86 -1.81 14.82
CA PRO A 175 -11.71 -0.80 14.22
C PRO A 175 -13.07 -1.41 13.92
N ALA A 176 -14.12 -0.81 14.47
CA ALA A 176 -15.47 -1.04 13.99
C ALA A 176 -15.51 -0.38 12.62
N GLY A 177 -15.55 -1.11 11.52
CA GLY A 177 -15.66 -0.71 10.12
C GLY A 177 -16.09 0.72 9.75
N ALA A 178 -15.69 1.69 10.53
CA ALA A 178 -16.01 3.11 10.39
C ALA A 178 -14.89 3.79 9.60
N PHE A 179 -15.27 4.48 8.55
CA PHE A 179 -14.40 5.36 7.79
C PHE A 179 -13.87 6.46 8.72
N HIS A 180 -12.61 6.37 9.10
CA HIS A 180 -11.91 7.45 9.80
C HIS A 180 -11.11 8.24 8.78
N LEU A 181 -11.51 9.49 8.60
CA LEU A 181 -10.69 10.44 7.85
C LEU A 181 -9.47 10.84 8.68
N PRO A 182 -8.31 11.06 8.04
CA PRO A 182 -7.14 11.59 8.73
C PRO A 182 -7.46 12.90 9.46
N PRO A 183 -6.79 13.23 10.56
CA PRO A 183 -6.93 14.52 11.22
C PRO A 183 -6.75 15.66 10.21
N GLY A 184 -7.71 16.59 10.17
CA GLY A 184 -7.70 17.74 9.25
C GLY A 184 -8.50 17.55 7.95
N VAL A 185 -9.08 16.38 7.68
CA VAL A 185 -9.99 16.18 6.55
C VAL A 185 -11.43 16.23 7.04
N ALA A 186 -12.12 17.36 6.79
CA ALA A 186 -13.54 17.50 7.11
C ALA A 186 -14.42 16.89 6.01
N VAL A 187 -15.34 16.00 6.38
CA VAL A 187 -16.41 15.55 5.48
C VAL A 187 -17.50 16.60 5.47
N VAL A 188 -17.64 17.31 4.37
CA VAL A 188 -18.85 18.12 4.12
C VAL A 188 -19.95 17.18 3.65
N ARG A 189 -20.85 16.75 4.56
CA ARG A 189 -22.08 16.06 4.17
C ARG A 189 -22.94 17.05 3.40
N ARG A 190 -23.19 16.79 2.13
CA ARG A 190 -24.30 17.46 1.44
C ARG A 190 -25.60 17.02 2.12
N LYS A 191 -26.33 17.99 2.70
CA LYS A 191 -27.73 17.76 3.05
C LYS A 191 -28.48 17.50 1.74
N SER A 192 -29.07 16.32 1.64
CA SER A 192 -30.11 16.02 0.62
C SER A 192 -31.37 16.83 0.87
#